data_b7653c8ca19bfc775287409018b5fe54
#
_entry.id   b7653c8ca19bfc775287409018b5fe54
#
_cell.length_a   1.000
_cell.length_b   1.000
_cell.length_c   1.000
_cell.angle_alpha   90.00
_cell.angle_beta   90.00
_cell.angle_gamma   90.00
#
_symmetry.space_group_name_H-M   'P 1'
#
loop_
_entity.id
_entity.type
_entity.pdbx_description
1 polymer ?
#
loop_
_entity_poly.entity_id
_entity_poly.type
_entity_poly.pdbx_seq_one_letter_code
_entity_poly.pdbx_strand_id
1 'polypeptide(L)'
;MTIGFERLAADGDARRGRIATAHGVIETPAFMPVGTAGTVKAMRPEDVEATGAEIVLGNTYHLMLRPTAERIDRLGGLHKFMRWPGPILTDSGGFQVMSLSELRKITEAGVRFRSHIDGSYIDLSPERSIEIQHLLDATISMAFDECTPFSSHARAGGALHAPLDALGRPEPPRLRP
;
A
#
# COMPACT_ATOMS: atom_id res chain seq x y z
N MET A 1 -7.54 -16.18 -7.09
CA MET A 1 -6.48 -16.27 -8.14
C MET A 1 -5.17 -15.96 -7.47
N THR A 2 -4.13 -16.78 -7.64
CA THR A 2 -2.81 -16.56 -7.01
C THR A 2 -2.01 -15.59 -7.87
N ILE A 3 -1.33 -14.60 -7.24
CA ILE A 3 -0.39 -13.74 -7.97
C ILE A 3 0.78 -14.60 -8.45
N GLY A 4 1.03 -14.60 -9.76
CA GLY A 4 2.13 -15.32 -10.42
C GLY A 4 3.17 -14.37 -10.98
N PHE A 5 4.45 -14.66 -10.78
CA PHE A 5 5.57 -13.93 -11.40
C PHE A 5 6.33 -14.84 -12.36
N GLU A 6 6.54 -14.35 -13.57
CA GLU A 6 7.35 -15.00 -14.60
C GLU A 6 8.50 -14.09 -15.03
N ARG A 7 9.74 -14.59 -15.00
CA ARG A 7 10.89 -13.88 -15.55
C ARG A 7 11.02 -14.20 -17.03
N LEU A 8 10.85 -13.22 -17.89
CA LEU A 8 10.86 -13.37 -19.35
C LEU A 8 12.27 -13.24 -19.94
N ALA A 9 13.10 -12.34 -19.40
CA ALA A 9 14.46 -12.11 -19.88
C ALA A 9 15.36 -11.57 -18.77
N ALA A 10 16.68 -11.70 -18.96
CA ALA A 10 17.71 -11.09 -18.12
C ALA A 10 18.91 -10.68 -18.98
N ASP A 11 19.59 -9.58 -18.59
CA ASP A 11 20.85 -9.12 -19.14
C ASP A 11 21.68 -8.53 -17.98
N GLY A 12 22.69 -9.26 -17.51
CA GLY A 12 23.38 -9.00 -16.27
C GLY A 12 22.38 -8.97 -15.10
N ASP A 13 22.32 -7.85 -14.37
CA ASP A 13 21.39 -7.64 -13.25
C ASP A 13 20.02 -7.10 -13.69
N ALA A 14 19.88 -6.68 -14.95
CA ALA A 14 18.60 -6.24 -15.49
C ALA A 14 17.67 -7.43 -15.72
N ARG A 15 16.37 -7.25 -15.39
CA ARG A 15 15.37 -8.32 -15.54
C ARG A 15 14.10 -7.74 -16.12
N ARG A 16 13.53 -8.45 -17.08
CA ARG A 16 12.17 -8.25 -17.56
C ARG A 16 11.31 -9.40 -17.06
N GLY A 17 10.14 -9.09 -16.56
CA GLY A 17 9.18 -10.09 -16.06
C GLY A 17 7.75 -9.71 -16.30
N ARG A 18 6.87 -10.58 -15.84
CA ARG A 18 5.43 -10.42 -15.92
C ARG A 18 4.79 -10.84 -14.60
N ILE A 19 3.86 -10.04 -14.10
CA ILE A 19 3.04 -10.35 -12.93
C ILE A 19 1.60 -10.56 -13.39
N ALA A 20 1.07 -11.76 -13.19
CA ALA A 20 -0.35 -12.03 -13.42
C ALA A 20 -1.15 -11.76 -12.14
N THR A 21 -2.20 -10.96 -12.23
CA THR A 21 -3.08 -10.60 -11.11
C THR A 21 -4.55 -10.84 -11.46
N ALA A 22 -5.43 -10.71 -10.47
CA ALA A 22 -6.88 -10.81 -10.69
C ALA A 22 -7.44 -9.70 -11.59
N HIS A 23 -6.75 -8.55 -11.68
CA HIS A 23 -7.19 -7.37 -12.42
C HIS A 23 -6.37 -7.11 -13.70
N GLY A 24 -5.58 -8.08 -14.12
CA GLY A 24 -4.77 -7.97 -15.34
C GLY A 24 -3.31 -8.33 -15.13
N VAL A 25 -2.54 -8.11 -16.19
CA VAL A 25 -1.10 -8.43 -16.24
C VAL A 25 -0.31 -7.13 -16.12
N ILE A 26 0.83 -7.21 -15.44
CA ILE A 26 1.80 -6.12 -15.31
C ILE A 26 3.11 -6.58 -15.93
N GLU A 27 3.59 -5.91 -16.98
CA GLU A 27 4.93 -6.10 -17.52
C GLU A 27 5.94 -5.34 -16.67
N THR A 28 7.02 -5.99 -16.28
CA THR A 28 8.05 -5.38 -15.42
C THR A 28 9.38 -5.21 -16.16
N PRO A 29 10.12 -4.12 -15.89
CA PRO A 29 9.87 -3.09 -14.88
C PRO A 29 8.68 -2.21 -15.23
N ALA A 30 7.87 -1.81 -14.22
CA ALA A 30 6.69 -0.98 -14.38
C ALA A 30 6.77 0.26 -13.49
N PHE A 31 6.31 1.40 -14.00
CA PHE A 31 6.09 2.60 -13.20
C PHE A 31 4.63 2.63 -12.73
N MET A 32 4.42 2.96 -11.47
CA MET A 32 3.09 3.07 -10.88
C MET A 32 2.72 4.56 -10.67
N PRO A 33 1.86 5.16 -11.52
CA PRO A 33 1.32 6.49 -11.24
C PRO A 33 0.62 6.52 -9.88
N VAL A 34 0.85 7.58 -9.11
CA VAL A 34 0.35 7.68 -7.73
C VAL A 34 -1.01 8.34 -7.71
N GLY A 35 -2.02 7.57 -7.31
CA GLY A 35 -3.41 7.99 -7.10
C GLY A 35 -3.70 8.25 -5.63
N THR A 36 -3.05 9.27 -5.02
CA THR A 36 -3.02 9.52 -3.57
C THR A 36 -4.39 9.46 -2.87
N ALA A 37 -5.39 10.10 -3.43
CA ALA A 37 -6.74 10.16 -2.86
C ALA A 37 -7.78 9.49 -3.79
N GLY A 38 -7.39 8.36 -4.41
CA GLY A 38 -8.22 7.68 -5.39
C GLY A 38 -8.25 8.36 -6.76
N THR A 39 -7.24 9.17 -7.07
CA THR A 39 -7.06 9.82 -8.37
C THR A 39 -5.60 10.22 -8.59
N VAL A 40 -5.10 10.09 -9.79
CA VAL A 40 -3.84 10.71 -10.23
C VAL A 40 -4.12 12.20 -10.45
N LYS A 41 -3.42 13.05 -9.73
CA LYS A 41 -3.70 14.50 -9.69
C LYS A 41 -3.73 15.11 -11.09
N ALA A 42 -4.82 15.81 -11.40
CA ALA A 42 -5.08 16.51 -12.67
C ALA A 42 -5.16 15.60 -13.91
N MET A 43 -5.35 14.28 -13.73
CA MET A 43 -5.53 13.35 -14.83
C MET A 43 -6.84 12.56 -14.65
N ARG A 44 -7.55 12.30 -15.75
CA ARG A 44 -8.65 11.35 -15.75
C ARG A 44 -8.09 9.92 -15.81
N PRO A 45 -8.82 8.90 -15.31
CA PRO A 45 -8.37 7.51 -15.41
C PRO A 45 -8.01 7.08 -16.85
N GLU A 46 -8.78 7.51 -17.81
CA GLU A 46 -8.56 7.22 -19.24
C GLU A 46 -7.25 7.83 -19.76
N ASP A 47 -6.87 9.01 -19.26
CA ASP A 47 -5.61 9.66 -19.62
C ASP A 47 -4.41 8.93 -19.00
N VAL A 48 -4.57 8.40 -17.78
CA VAL A 48 -3.55 7.56 -17.13
C VAL A 48 -3.36 6.25 -17.90
N GLU A 49 -4.44 5.60 -18.28
CA GLU A 49 -4.41 4.38 -19.10
C GLU A 49 -3.73 4.63 -20.45
N ALA A 50 -4.02 5.77 -21.10
CA ALA A 50 -3.42 6.15 -22.38
C ALA A 50 -1.90 6.37 -22.31
N THR A 51 -1.31 6.56 -21.12
CA THR A 51 0.16 6.58 -20.94
C THR A 51 0.80 5.20 -21.04
N GLY A 52 0.01 4.13 -21.07
CA GLY A 52 0.49 2.75 -21.02
C GLY A 52 0.71 2.26 -19.58
N ALA A 53 0.24 2.96 -18.57
CA ALA A 53 0.30 2.49 -17.19
C ALA A 53 -0.60 1.25 -17.02
N GLU A 54 -0.03 0.16 -16.50
CA GLU A 54 -0.74 -1.10 -16.26
C GLU A 54 -1.15 -1.26 -14.80
N ILE A 55 -0.60 -0.46 -13.90
CA ILE A 55 -0.85 -0.49 -12.45
C ILE A 55 -0.80 0.94 -11.91
N VAL A 56 -1.62 1.23 -10.90
CA VAL A 56 -1.57 2.49 -10.13
C VAL A 56 -1.35 2.21 -8.66
N LEU A 57 -0.85 3.23 -7.92
CA LEU A 57 -0.65 3.17 -6.48
C LEU A 57 -1.68 4.04 -5.77
N GLY A 58 -2.37 3.49 -4.78
CA GLY A 58 -3.22 4.22 -3.84
C GLY A 58 -2.55 4.37 -2.47
N ASN A 59 -2.71 5.53 -1.82
CA ASN A 59 -2.12 5.74 -0.50
C ASN A 59 -3.12 5.44 0.62
N THR A 60 -2.86 4.39 1.37
CA THR A 60 -3.69 3.91 2.51
C THR A 60 -3.93 5.01 3.54
N TYR A 61 -2.88 5.75 3.93
CA TYR A 61 -2.99 6.85 4.89
C TYR A 61 -4.03 7.90 4.46
N HIS A 62 -4.00 8.35 3.21
CA HIS A 62 -4.93 9.38 2.73
C HIS A 62 -6.35 8.83 2.59
N LEU A 63 -6.49 7.62 2.06
CA LEU A 63 -7.79 6.99 1.81
C LEU A 63 -8.53 6.61 3.10
N MET A 64 -7.80 6.17 4.16
CA MET A 64 -8.42 5.88 5.45
C MET A 64 -8.90 7.14 6.17
N LEU A 65 -8.25 8.28 5.97
CA LEU A 65 -8.67 9.56 6.56
C LEU A 65 -9.85 10.15 5.80
N ARG A 66 -9.79 10.13 4.47
CA ARG A 66 -10.82 10.69 3.59
C ARG A 66 -10.78 10.04 2.20
N PRO A 67 -11.90 9.41 1.74
CA PRO A 67 -13.25 9.43 2.30
C PRO A 67 -13.52 8.39 3.42
N THR A 68 -12.59 7.61 3.85
CA THR A 68 -12.50 6.42 4.71
C THR A 68 -12.60 5.12 3.93
N ALA A 69 -11.87 4.09 4.40
CA ALA A 69 -11.85 2.79 3.75
C ALA A 69 -13.24 2.14 3.74
N GLU A 70 -13.99 2.26 4.85
CA GLU A 70 -15.35 1.73 4.99
C GLU A 70 -16.35 2.36 4.01
N ARG A 71 -16.12 3.62 3.64
CA ARG A 71 -16.95 4.27 2.61
C ARG A 71 -16.61 3.75 1.22
N ILE A 72 -15.33 3.57 0.92
CA ILE A 72 -14.87 3.01 -0.37
C ILE A 72 -15.38 1.58 -0.52
N ASP A 73 -15.30 0.76 0.54
CA ASP A 73 -15.87 -0.59 0.56
C ASP A 73 -17.36 -0.60 0.19
N ARG A 74 -18.17 0.25 0.84
CA ARG A 74 -19.62 0.38 0.51
C ARG A 74 -19.89 0.84 -0.94
N LEU A 75 -18.94 1.50 -1.58
CA LEU A 75 -19.02 1.91 -3.00
C LEU A 75 -18.51 0.81 -3.95
N GLY A 76 -18.06 -0.34 -3.42
CA GLY A 76 -17.62 -1.50 -4.17
C GLY A 76 -16.13 -1.50 -4.50
N GLY A 77 -15.32 -0.95 -3.58
CA GLY A 77 -13.86 -0.97 -3.63
C GLY A 77 -13.25 0.18 -4.43
N LEU A 78 -11.91 0.25 -4.37
CA LEU A 78 -11.14 1.35 -4.95
C LEU A 78 -11.17 1.33 -6.48
N HIS A 79 -11.25 0.15 -7.10
CA HIS A 79 -11.38 -0.01 -8.55
C HIS A 79 -12.60 0.72 -9.10
N LYS A 80 -13.76 0.56 -8.48
CA LYS A 80 -14.99 1.26 -8.87
C LYS A 80 -14.93 2.74 -8.52
N PHE A 81 -14.40 3.06 -7.34
CA PHE A 81 -14.28 4.44 -6.87
C PHE A 81 -13.39 5.28 -7.79
N MET A 82 -12.27 4.74 -8.25
CA MET A 82 -11.33 5.38 -9.18
C MET A 82 -11.74 5.24 -10.65
N ARG A 83 -12.66 4.33 -10.99
CA ARG A 83 -12.91 3.88 -12.36
C ARG A 83 -11.64 3.34 -13.05
N TRP A 84 -10.80 2.64 -12.29
CA TRP A 84 -9.58 2.03 -12.79
C TRP A 84 -9.73 0.51 -12.86
N PRO A 85 -9.71 -0.09 -14.10
CA PRO A 85 -9.95 -1.52 -14.26
C PRO A 85 -8.74 -2.40 -13.99
N GLY A 86 -7.53 -1.81 -14.09
CA GLY A 86 -6.26 -2.50 -13.91
C GLY A 86 -5.89 -2.76 -12.45
N PRO A 87 -4.75 -3.41 -12.20
CA PRO A 87 -4.23 -3.62 -10.86
C PRO A 87 -4.03 -2.33 -10.07
N ILE A 88 -4.30 -2.40 -8.76
CA ILE A 88 -4.03 -1.33 -7.80
C ILE A 88 -3.15 -1.89 -6.70
N LEU A 89 -2.01 -1.25 -6.44
CA LEU A 89 -1.22 -1.48 -5.24
C LEU A 89 -1.59 -0.41 -4.20
N THR A 90 -1.81 -0.81 -2.95
CA THR A 90 -1.89 0.13 -1.83
C THR A 90 -0.65 0.03 -0.97
N ASP A 91 -0.10 1.18 -0.57
CA ASP A 91 0.98 1.23 0.39
C ASP A 91 0.48 0.88 1.82
N SER A 92 1.42 0.71 2.75
CA SER A 92 1.08 0.40 4.14
C SER A 92 0.54 1.60 4.94
N GLY A 93 0.82 2.83 4.49
CA GLY A 93 0.56 4.07 5.20
C GLY A 93 1.70 4.51 6.16
N GLY A 94 2.69 3.66 6.40
CA GLY A 94 3.79 3.92 7.37
C GLY A 94 4.63 5.16 7.01
N PHE A 95 4.98 5.32 5.75
CA PHE A 95 5.76 6.49 5.29
C PHE A 95 5.03 7.81 5.52
N GLN A 96 3.73 7.88 5.21
CA GLN A 96 2.94 9.11 5.36
C GLN A 96 2.73 9.47 6.83
N VAL A 97 2.56 8.49 7.71
CA VAL A 97 2.53 8.72 9.15
C VAL A 97 3.84 9.34 9.61
N MET A 98 4.98 8.86 9.11
CA MET A 98 6.28 9.41 9.46
C MET A 98 6.47 10.83 8.89
N SER A 99 6.08 11.08 7.65
CA SER A 99 6.35 12.33 6.94
C SER A 99 5.34 13.44 7.22
N LEU A 100 4.06 13.12 7.51
CA LEU A 100 2.97 14.08 7.63
C LEU A 100 2.46 14.29 9.07
N SER A 101 2.84 13.44 10.02
CA SER A 101 2.36 13.54 11.39
C SER A 101 3.46 14.06 12.32
N GLU A 102 3.32 15.31 12.77
CA GLU A 102 4.24 15.92 13.75
C GLU A 102 4.13 15.27 15.12
N LEU A 103 2.90 14.86 15.53
CA LEU A 103 2.62 14.21 16.78
C LEU A 103 2.33 12.72 16.56
N ARG A 104 3.35 11.88 16.73
CA ARG A 104 3.25 10.43 16.62
C ARG A 104 3.95 9.72 17.77
N LYS A 105 3.42 8.58 18.17
CA LYS A 105 4.05 7.65 19.10
C LYS A 105 4.10 6.27 18.44
N ILE A 106 5.30 5.78 18.21
CA ILE A 106 5.56 4.46 17.61
C ILE A 106 5.82 3.46 18.73
N THR A 107 5.26 2.27 18.62
CA THR A 107 5.45 1.13 19.52
C THR A 107 5.42 -0.15 18.68
N GLU A 108 5.81 -1.30 19.26
CA GLU A 108 5.70 -2.61 18.63
C GLU A 108 4.24 -2.97 18.19
N ALA A 109 3.23 -2.43 18.88
CA ALA A 109 1.83 -2.65 18.56
C ALA A 109 1.33 -1.78 17.37
N GLY A 110 2.13 -0.81 16.91
CA GLY A 110 1.76 0.11 15.86
C GLY A 110 2.04 1.56 16.21
N VAL A 111 1.39 2.47 15.51
CA VAL A 111 1.60 3.91 15.65
C VAL A 111 0.31 4.63 16.01
N ARG A 112 0.39 5.52 17.01
CA ARG A 112 -0.63 6.51 17.29
C ARG A 112 -0.21 7.88 16.78
N PHE A 113 -1.05 8.51 15.97
CA PHE A 113 -0.74 9.81 15.37
C PHE A 113 -1.98 10.72 15.33
N ARG A 114 -1.72 12.00 15.08
CA ARG A 114 -2.77 13.01 14.94
C ARG A 114 -3.07 13.25 13.46
N SER A 115 -4.35 13.12 13.08
CA SER A 115 -4.82 13.39 11.73
C SER A 115 -4.57 14.86 11.36
N HIS A 116 -3.98 15.10 10.20
CA HIS A 116 -3.77 16.44 9.66
C HIS A 116 -5.05 17.07 9.09
N ILE A 117 -6.14 16.30 8.97
CA ILE A 117 -7.41 16.77 8.41
C ILE A 117 -8.25 17.44 9.48
N ASP A 118 -8.41 16.77 10.64
CA ASP A 118 -9.35 17.17 11.70
C ASP A 118 -8.74 17.17 13.10
N GLY A 119 -7.47 16.77 13.21
CA GLY A 119 -6.74 16.73 14.47
C GLY A 119 -7.11 15.57 15.38
N SER A 120 -7.97 14.63 14.96
CA SER A 120 -8.31 13.44 15.73
C SER A 120 -7.11 12.51 15.90
N TYR A 121 -7.08 11.75 17.02
CA TYR A 121 -6.07 10.72 17.20
C TYR A 121 -6.52 9.42 16.53
N ILE A 122 -5.57 8.80 15.85
CA ILE A 122 -5.75 7.55 15.13
C ILE A 122 -4.70 6.56 15.57
N ASP A 123 -5.12 5.33 15.85
CA ASP A 123 -4.25 4.19 16.10
C ASP A 123 -4.22 3.33 14.84
N LEU A 124 -3.01 3.10 14.30
CA LEU A 124 -2.77 2.26 13.12
C LEU A 124 -1.81 1.15 13.52
N SER A 125 -2.34 -0.07 13.64
CA SER A 125 -1.56 -1.29 13.82
C SER A 125 -1.29 -1.97 12.47
N PRO A 126 -0.35 -2.94 12.39
CA PRO A 126 -0.16 -3.76 11.20
C PRO A 126 -1.44 -4.42 10.71
N GLU A 127 -2.26 -4.97 11.62
CA GLU A 127 -3.54 -5.61 11.31
C GLU A 127 -4.53 -4.61 10.74
N ARG A 128 -4.62 -3.41 11.36
CA ARG A 128 -5.52 -2.35 10.87
C ARG A 128 -5.11 -1.84 9.50
N SER A 129 -3.79 -1.74 9.22
CA SER A 129 -3.29 -1.38 7.89
C SER A 129 -3.74 -2.39 6.83
N ILE A 130 -3.60 -3.69 7.11
CA ILE A 130 -4.06 -4.75 6.19
C ILE A 130 -5.57 -4.75 6.05
N GLU A 131 -6.33 -4.58 7.13
CA GLU A 131 -7.80 -4.49 7.09
C GLU A 131 -8.25 -3.32 6.19
N ILE A 132 -7.64 -2.15 6.33
CA ILE A 132 -7.92 -0.99 5.49
C ILE A 132 -7.65 -1.31 4.01
N GLN A 133 -6.52 -1.92 3.69
CA GLN A 133 -6.17 -2.29 2.33
C GLN A 133 -7.14 -3.34 1.74
N HIS A 134 -7.68 -4.24 2.58
CA HIS A 134 -8.75 -5.17 2.17
C HIS A 134 -10.07 -4.44 1.91
N LEU A 135 -10.47 -3.49 2.75
CA LEU A 135 -11.66 -2.65 2.53
C LEU A 135 -11.54 -1.79 1.26
N LEU A 136 -10.32 -1.40 0.91
CA LEU A 136 -10.02 -0.72 -0.35
C LEU A 136 -10.10 -1.66 -1.56
N ASP A 137 -10.15 -2.97 -1.37
CA ASP A 137 -10.11 -4.00 -2.42
C ASP A 137 -8.85 -3.90 -3.29
N ALA A 138 -7.68 -3.72 -2.63
CA ALA A 138 -6.41 -3.59 -3.32
C ALA A 138 -5.99 -4.92 -3.96
N THR A 139 -5.47 -4.88 -5.18
CA THR A 139 -4.91 -6.06 -5.87
C THR A 139 -3.63 -6.54 -5.19
N ILE A 140 -2.80 -5.60 -4.74
CA ILE A 140 -1.54 -5.84 -4.03
C ILE A 140 -1.56 -4.98 -2.77
N SER A 141 -1.43 -5.64 -1.60
CA SER A 141 -1.34 -4.99 -0.29
C SER A 141 0.10 -5.06 0.23
N MET A 142 0.57 -3.98 0.84
CA MET A 142 1.90 -3.88 1.41
C MET A 142 1.89 -4.15 2.91
N ALA A 143 2.90 -4.89 3.39
CA ALA A 143 3.13 -5.06 4.82
C ALA A 143 3.41 -3.70 5.49
N PHE A 144 2.91 -3.54 6.73
CA PHE A 144 3.17 -2.33 7.50
C PHE A 144 4.64 -2.27 7.90
N ASP A 145 5.33 -1.22 7.48
CA ASP A 145 6.76 -1.01 7.69
C ASP A 145 7.03 0.27 8.45
N GLU A 146 8.22 0.35 9.05
CA GLU A 146 8.74 1.55 9.70
C GLU A 146 9.89 2.12 8.87
N CYS A 147 9.76 3.40 8.46
CA CYS A 147 10.82 4.10 7.75
C CYS A 147 11.93 4.51 8.72
N THR A 148 13.15 4.04 8.48
CA THR A 148 14.32 4.44 9.27
C THR A 148 14.73 5.88 8.95
N PRO A 149 15.04 6.71 9.99
CA PRO A 149 15.61 8.03 9.76
C PRO A 149 16.94 7.96 9.01
N PHE A 150 17.17 8.82 8.04
CA PHE A 150 18.39 8.85 7.23
C PHE A 150 19.69 9.00 8.06
N SER A 151 19.59 9.65 9.22
CA SER A 151 20.72 9.89 10.16
C SER A 151 20.94 8.76 11.18
N SER A 152 20.20 7.65 11.10
CA SER A 152 20.40 6.52 12.01
C SER A 152 21.76 5.87 11.75
N HIS A 153 22.64 5.83 12.75
CA HIS A 153 23.88 5.07 12.69
C HIS A 153 23.56 3.56 12.48
N ALA A 154 24.47 2.82 11.85
CA ALA A 154 24.31 1.39 11.55
C ALA A 154 23.87 0.52 12.76
N ARG A 155 24.12 0.94 13.99
CA ARG A 155 23.65 0.28 15.21
C ARG A 155 22.13 0.43 15.45
N ALA A 156 21.52 1.54 15.03
CA ALA A 156 20.08 1.74 15.13
C ALA A 156 19.31 0.98 14.04
N GLY A 157 19.89 0.86 12.83
CA GLY A 157 19.32 0.06 11.75
C GLY A 157 19.20 -1.43 12.10
N GLY A 158 20.17 -1.98 12.85
CA GLY A 158 20.13 -3.37 13.31
C GLY A 158 19.01 -3.65 14.33
N ALA A 159 18.67 -2.66 15.16
CA ALA A 159 17.58 -2.78 16.14
C ALA A 159 16.17 -2.62 15.52
N LEU A 160 16.05 -1.85 14.43
CA LEU A 160 14.78 -1.63 13.72
C LEU A 160 14.37 -2.79 12.82
N HIS A 161 15.30 -3.67 12.41
CA HIS A 161 14.98 -4.89 11.66
C HIS A 161 14.62 -6.08 12.56
N ALA A 162 14.92 -6.02 13.86
CA ALA A 162 14.57 -7.10 14.79
C ALA A 162 13.05 -7.35 14.95
N PRO A 163 12.17 -6.33 14.94
CA PRO A 163 10.72 -6.54 15.06
C PRO A 163 10.08 -7.30 13.89
N LEU A 164 10.58 -7.10 12.66
CA LEU A 164 10.03 -7.77 11.47
C LEU A 164 10.27 -9.28 11.47
N ASP A 165 11.37 -9.73 12.05
CA ASP A 165 11.68 -11.16 12.22
C ASP A 165 10.88 -11.80 13.38
N ALA A 166 10.44 -10.99 14.36
CA ALA A 166 9.63 -11.42 15.50
C ALA A 166 8.13 -11.53 15.17
N LEU A 167 7.67 -10.90 14.11
CA LEU A 167 6.31 -11.06 13.58
C LEU A 167 6.23 -12.42 12.88
N GLY A 168 6.03 -13.49 13.65
CA GLY A 168 5.69 -14.81 13.12
C GLY A 168 4.60 -14.66 12.06
N ARG A 169 4.75 -15.35 10.94
CA ARG A 169 3.78 -15.33 9.83
C ARG A 169 2.37 -15.43 10.41
N PRO A 170 1.47 -14.45 10.14
CA PRO A 170 0.08 -14.62 10.54
C PRO A 170 -0.46 -15.90 9.89
N GLU A 171 -1.04 -16.79 10.68
CA GLU A 171 -1.77 -17.93 10.12
C GLU A 171 -2.84 -17.39 9.15
N PRO A 172 -2.97 -17.99 7.97
CA PRO A 172 -4.03 -17.63 7.04
C PRO A 172 -5.39 -17.82 7.73
N PRO A 173 -6.35 -16.92 7.50
CA PRO A 173 -7.67 -17.06 8.10
C PRO A 173 -8.26 -18.43 7.73
N ARG A 174 -8.67 -19.20 8.71
CA ARG A 174 -9.38 -20.46 8.51
C ARG A 174 -10.71 -20.11 7.85
N LEU A 175 -10.88 -20.49 6.60
CA LEU A 175 -12.17 -20.49 5.94
C LEU A 175 -13.12 -21.35 6.79
N ARG A 176 -14.18 -20.76 7.32
CA ARG A 176 -15.26 -21.50 7.94
C ARG A 176 -16.04 -22.24 6.84
N PRO A 177 -16.48 -23.47 7.11
CA PRO A 177 -17.26 -24.28 6.17
C PRO A 177 -18.60 -23.63 5.81
#